data_08915342f0765509159e9bfc9336c33c
#
_entry.id   08915342f0765509159e9bfc9336c33c
#
_cell.length_a   1.000
_cell.length_b   1.000
_cell.length_c   1.000
_cell.angle_alpha   90.00
_cell.angle_beta   90.00
_cell.angle_gamma   90.00
#
_symmetry.space_group_name_H-M   'P 1'
#
loop_
_entity.id
_entity.type
_entity.pdbx_description
1 polymer ?
#
loop_
_entity_poly.entity_id
_entity_poly.type
_entity_poly.pdbx_seq_one_letter_code
_entity_poly.pdbx_strand_id
1 'polypeptide(L)'
;MSLYNLVSRRFEIADGSSVSWSGDPFDATLDVRAIYKVETSAYALMAAGVSGRSDNDRDRYRQELPFMVYLNVDGELMQPQLSFGLDMPKDSQGAIGGQVYGRVQQLNSQENQLNKQVFSLLVLNRFYPDAGTDGSNGG
;
A
#
# COMPACT_ATOMS: atom_id res chain seq x y z
N MET A 1 14.71 -8.39 5.88
CA MET A 1 14.66 -7.23 5.00
C MET A 1 15.40 -6.08 5.62
N SER A 2 16.15 -5.40 4.84
CA SER A 2 16.91 -4.33 5.39
C SER A 2 16.25 -2.99 5.09
N LEU A 3 16.49 -2.05 5.97
CA LEU A 3 16.04 -0.69 5.75
C LEU A 3 16.63 -0.14 4.45
N TYR A 4 17.79 -0.61 4.10
CA TYR A 4 18.46 -0.18 2.89
C TYR A 4 17.59 -0.47 1.66
N ASN A 5 16.92 -1.62 1.63
CA ASN A 5 16.05 -1.95 0.50
C ASN A 5 14.88 -0.98 0.37
N LEU A 6 14.35 -0.51 1.47
CA LEU A 6 13.28 0.48 1.41
C LEU A 6 13.81 1.82 0.90
N VAL A 7 15.00 2.20 1.34
CA VAL A 7 15.59 3.46 0.93
C VAL A 7 15.87 3.48 -0.57
N SER A 8 16.15 2.32 -1.15
CA SER A 8 16.47 2.27 -2.56
C SER A 8 15.23 2.33 -3.46
N ARG A 9 14.03 2.23 -2.90
CA ARG A 9 12.81 2.38 -3.69
C ARG A 9 12.64 3.83 -4.11
N ARG A 10 12.03 4.03 -5.28
CA ARG A 10 11.83 5.37 -5.79
C ARG A 10 10.47 5.88 -5.34
N PHE A 11 10.50 6.92 -4.53
CA PHE A 11 9.29 7.59 -4.08
C PHE A 11 9.17 8.94 -4.76
N GLU A 12 7.95 9.32 -5.12
CA GLU A 12 7.67 10.66 -5.61
C GLU A 12 7.11 11.47 -4.46
N ILE A 13 7.66 12.64 -4.23
CA ILE A 13 7.20 13.50 -3.15
C ILE A 13 6.02 14.32 -3.66
N ALA A 14 4.91 14.22 -2.96
CA ALA A 14 3.71 14.92 -3.38
C ALA A 14 3.78 16.41 -3.09
N ASP A 15 3.10 17.18 -3.92
CA ASP A 15 2.98 18.62 -3.70
C ASP A 15 2.34 18.86 -2.34
N GLY A 16 2.76 19.93 -1.70
CA GLY A 16 2.24 20.24 -0.37
C GLY A 16 3.04 19.63 0.77
N SER A 17 4.00 18.77 0.44
CA SER A 17 4.89 18.25 1.48
C SER A 17 5.78 19.39 2.00
N SER A 18 6.05 19.36 3.29
CA SER A 18 6.87 20.42 3.88
C SER A 18 7.64 19.92 5.08
N VAL A 19 8.75 20.58 5.33
CA VAL A 19 9.51 20.43 6.56
C VAL A 19 9.73 21.85 7.07
N SER A 20 9.29 22.10 8.28
CA SER A 20 9.42 23.45 8.82
C SER A 20 10.07 23.38 10.20
N TRP A 21 10.88 24.38 10.50
CA TRP A 21 11.52 24.47 11.79
C TRP A 21 11.74 25.94 12.14
N SER A 22 11.97 26.18 13.44
CA SER A 22 12.12 27.51 13.94
C SER A 22 13.30 27.47 14.89
N GLY A 23 14.48 27.81 14.39
CA GLY A 23 15.69 27.80 15.18
C GLY A 23 16.42 26.49 15.13
N ASP A 24 16.03 25.55 15.95
CA ASP A 24 16.72 24.27 16.06
C ASP A 24 16.21 23.30 15.00
N PRO A 25 17.08 22.81 14.09
CA PRO A 25 16.63 21.86 13.07
C PRO A 25 16.06 20.57 13.65
N PHE A 26 16.46 20.17 14.85
CA PHE A 26 15.93 18.96 15.45
C PHE A 26 14.49 19.14 15.93
N ASP A 27 14.01 20.36 16.00
CA ASP A 27 12.63 20.62 16.33
C ASP A 27 11.76 20.74 15.10
N ALA A 28 12.24 20.26 13.97
CA ALA A 28 11.50 20.35 12.72
C ALA A 28 10.17 19.62 12.82
N THR A 29 9.18 20.17 12.16
CA THR A 29 7.86 19.54 12.00
C THR A 29 7.74 19.05 10.58
N LEU A 30 7.31 17.82 10.44
CA LEU A 30 7.22 17.15 9.15
C LEU A 30 5.78 17.06 8.68
N ASP A 31 5.61 17.25 7.38
CA ASP A 31 4.34 17.00 6.71
C ASP A 31 4.72 16.53 5.31
N VAL A 32 5.16 15.28 5.23
CA VAL A 32 5.70 14.74 3.98
C VAL A 32 4.78 13.64 3.48
N ARG A 33 4.49 13.69 2.21
CA ARG A 33 3.69 12.66 1.55
C ARG A 33 4.48 12.15 0.37
N ALA A 34 4.70 10.85 0.36
CA ALA A 34 5.45 10.23 -0.71
C ALA A 34 4.59 9.15 -1.36
N ILE A 35 4.81 8.94 -2.63
CA ILE A 35 4.03 7.98 -3.40
C ILE A 35 4.99 7.02 -4.08
N TYR A 36 4.72 5.73 -3.93
CA TYR A 36 5.46 4.70 -4.63
C TYR A 36 4.50 3.97 -5.55
N LYS A 37 4.84 3.90 -6.83
CA LYS A 37 3.99 3.26 -7.82
C LYS A 37 4.53 1.86 -8.11
N VAL A 38 3.63 0.90 -8.17
CA VAL A 38 4.01 -0.48 -8.41
C VAL A 38 2.95 -1.15 -9.27
N GLU A 39 3.38 -2.03 -10.17
CA GLU A 39 2.45 -2.83 -10.96
C GLU A 39 2.59 -4.27 -10.53
N THR A 40 1.48 -4.90 -10.20
CA THR A 40 1.51 -6.26 -9.74
C THR A 40 0.12 -6.87 -9.89
N SER A 41 0.06 -8.18 -9.84
CA SER A 41 -1.20 -8.89 -9.91
C SER A 41 -1.97 -8.73 -8.60
N ALA A 42 -3.28 -8.58 -8.71
CA ALA A 42 -4.14 -8.50 -7.54
C ALA A 42 -4.56 -9.88 -7.03
N TYR A 43 -4.08 -10.94 -7.65
CA TYR A 43 -4.57 -12.27 -7.32
C TYR A 43 -4.39 -12.61 -5.83
N ALA A 44 -3.20 -12.36 -5.29
CA ALA A 44 -2.94 -12.67 -3.89
C ALA A 44 -3.83 -11.87 -2.96
N LEU A 45 -4.08 -10.61 -3.31
CA LEU A 45 -4.95 -9.75 -2.52
C LEU A 45 -6.39 -10.24 -2.54
N MET A 46 -6.82 -10.79 -3.67
CA MET A 46 -8.19 -11.23 -3.86
C MET A 46 -8.39 -12.72 -3.59
N ALA A 47 -7.36 -13.40 -3.13
CA ALA A 47 -7.37 -14.86 -3.07
C ALA A 47 -8.55 -15.42 -2.27
N ALA A 48 -8.84 -14.80 -1.14
CA ALA A 48 -9.94 -15.28 -0.31
C ALA A 48 -11.27 -15.16 -1.04
N GLY A 49 -11.42 -14.10 -1.81
CA GLY A 49 -12.66 -13.85 -2.51
C GLY A 49 -12.84 -14.68 -3.76
N VAL A 50 -11.79 -15.32 -4.26
CA VAL A 50 -11.91 -16.11 -5.47
C VAL A 50 -12.07 -17.59 -5.17
N SER A 51 -12.07 -17.96 -3.91
CA SER A 51 -12.28 -19.35 -3.54
C SER A 51 -13.66 -19.78 -4.03
N GLY A 52 -13.72 -20.82 -4.81
CA GLY A 52 -14.97 -21.29 -5.37
C GLY A 52 -15.40 -20.58 -6.65
N ARG A 53 -14.66 -19.61 -7.12
CA ARG A 53 -14.99 -18.95 -8.37
C ARG A 53 -14.42 -19.70 -9.55
N SER A 54 -14.89 -19.34 -10.74
CA SER A 54 -14.42 -19.99 -11.95
C SER A 54 -12.96 -19.65 -12.24
N ASP A 55 -12.34 -20.46 -13.08
CA ASP A 55 -10.97 -20.18 -13.50
C ASP A 55 -10.85 -18.85 -14.23
N ASN A 56 -11.88 -18.47 -14.98
CA ASN A 56 -11.85 -17.19 -15.67
C ASN A 56 -11.77 -16.03 -14.71
N ASP A 57 -12.51 -16.11 -13.59
CA ASP A 57 -12.46 -15.05 -12.61
C ASP A 57 -11.08 -14.97 -11.96
N ARG A 58 -10.49 -16.13 -11.67
CA ARG A 58 -9.14 -16.14 -11.10
C ARG A 58 -8.12 -15.55 -12.06
N ASP A 59 -8.23 -15.90 -13.33
CA ASP A 59 -7.30 -15.40 -14.33
C ASP A 59 -7.38 -13.90 -14.49
N ARG A 60 -8.57 -13.34 -14.35
CA ARG A 60 -8.73 -11.90 -14.45
C ARG A 60 -7.97 -11.19 -13.32
N TYR A 61 -7.92 -11.77 -12.14
CA TYR A 61 -7.20 -11.17 -11.02
C TYR A 61 -5.69 -11.31 -11.15
N ARG A 62 -5.22 -12.17 -12.06
CA ARG A 62 -3.79 -12.36 -12.25
C ARG A 62 -3.17 -11.31 -13.15
N GLN A 63 -3.96 -10.54 -13.87
CA GLN A 63 -3.36 -9.51 -14.70
C GLN A 63 -2.75 -8.42 -13.81
N GLU A 64 -1.68 -7.84 -14.31
CA GLU A 64 -1.00 -6.81 -13.54
C GLU A 64 -1.75 -5.51 -13.63
N LEU A 65 -1.91 -4.87 -12.49
CA LEU A 65 -2.61 -3.60 -12.38
C LEU A 65 -1.71 -2.62 -11.63
N PRO A 66 -1.88 -1.34 -11.88
CA PRO A 66 -1.09 -0.33 -11.17
C PRO A 66 -1.70 -0.03 -9.80
N PHE A 67 -0.82 0.12 -8.84
CA PHE A 67 -1.21 0.51 -7.47
C PHE A 67 -0.29 1.62 -7.01
N MET A 68 -0.79 2.44 -6.09
CA MET A 68 -0.03 3.52 -5.49
C MET A 68 0.01 3.31 -3.99
N VAL A 69 1.22 3.31 -3.44
CA VAL A 69 1.42 3.24 -2.01
C VAL A 69 1.73 4.64 -1.52
N TYR A 70 0.95 5.12 -0.57
CA TYR A 70 1.20 6.41 0.04
C TYR A 70 1.92 6.23 1.35
N LEU A 71 2.95 7.02 1.56
CA LEU A 71 3.63 7.09 2.84
C LEU A 71 3.47 8.49 3.37
N ASN A 72 2.86 8.61 4.53
CA ASN A 72 2.67 9.91 5.16
C ASN A 72 3.55 9.97 6.39
N VAL A 73 4.35 11.03 6.49
CA VAL A 73 5.24 11.25 7.63
C VAL A 73 4.84 12.57 8.23
N ASP A 74 4.33 12.54 9.44
CA ASP A 74 3.82 13.72 10.12
C ASP A 74 4.48 13.90 11.47
N GLY A 75 4.37 15.10 12.02
CA GLY A 75 4.79 15.37 13.38
C GLY A 75 6.24 15.80 13.49
N GLU A 76 6.83 15.51 14.63
CA GLU A 76 8.16 16.01 14.94
C GLU A 76 9.25 15.11 14.40
N LEU A 77 10.34 15.71 13.95
CA LEU A 77 11.43 14.97 13.33
C LEU A 77 11.96 13.86 14.24
N MET A 78 12.06 14.14 15.55
CA MET A 78 12.62 13.15 16.46
C MET A 78 11.61 12.07 16.86
N GLN A 79 10.35 12.26 16.54
CA GLN A 79 9.32 11.29 16.88
C GLN A 79 8.26 11.32 15.81
N PRO A 80 8.61 10.98 14.58
CA PRO A 80 7.65 11.09 13.46
C PRO A 80 6.56 10.05 13.56
N GLN A 81 5.40 10.41 13.03
CA GLN A 81 4.29 9.49 12.93
C GLN A 81 4.15 9.08 11.48
N LEU A 82 4.20 7.79 11.25
CA LEU A 82 4.11 7.23 9.91
C LEU A 82 2.75 6.60 9.72
N SER A 83 2.18 6.80 8.54
CA SER A 83 0.98 6.10 8.17
C SER A 83 1.05 5.76 6.69
N PHE A 84 0.30 4.76 6.30
CA PHE A 84 0.31 4.29 4.94
C PHE A 84 -1.09 4.34 4.36
N GLY A 85 -1.16 4.38 3.03
CA GLY A 85 -2.40 4.24 2.32
C GLY A 85 -2.14 3.47 1.04
N LEU A 86 -3.19 2.95 0.47
CA LEU A 86 -3.10 2.22 -0.78
C LEU A 86 -4.22 2.72 -1.69
N ASP A 87 -3.89 2.91 -2.97
CA ASP A 87 -4.86 3.43 -3.91
C ASP A 87 -4.55 2.89 -5.30
N MET A 88 -5.40 3.20 -6.25
CA MET A 88 -5.18 2.87 -7.65
C MET A 88 -5.39 4.13 -8.47
N PRO A 89 -4.64 4.27 -9.58
CA PRO A 89 -4.88 5.40 -10.47
C PRO A 89 -6.34 5.44 -10.92
N LYS A 90 -6.85 6.62 -11.16
CA LYS A 90 -8.25 6.82 -11.44
C LYS A 90 -8.74 5.96 -12.60
N ASP A 91 -7.95 5.87 -13.65
CA ASP A 91 -8.36 5.12 -14.83
C ASP A 91 -8.25 3.61 -14.65
N SER A 92 -7.71 3.15 -13.52
CA SER A 92 -7.62 1.73 -13.23
C SER A 92 -8.60 1.29 -12.15
N GLN A 93 -9.30 2.20 -11.52
CA GLN A 93 -10.19 1.87 -10.41
C GLN A 93 -11.38 1.01 -10.85
N GLY A 94 -11.77 1.10 -12.10
CA GLY A 94 -12.85 0.30 -12.60
C GLY A 94 -12.44 -1.06 -13.11
N ALA A 95 -11.16 -1.39 -13.06
CA ALA A 95 -10.68 -2.65 -13.59
C ALA A 95 -11.37 -3.83 -12.89
N ILE A 96 -11.67 -4.84 -13.66
CA ILE A 96 -12.32 -6.06 -13.18
C ILE A 96 -13.58 -5.70 -12.38
N GLY A 97 -14.41 -4.82 -12.99
CA GLY A 97 -15.68 -4.45 -12.38
C GLY A 97 -15.57 -3.68 -11.08
N GLY A 98 -14.41 -3.12 -10.81
CA GLY A 98 -14.23 -2.35 -9.59
C GLY A 98 -13.97 -3.21 -8.35
N GLN A 99 -13.88 -4.52 -8.52
CA GLN A 99 -13.73 -5.41 -7.37
C GLN A 99 -12.39 -5.25 -6.67
N VAL A 100 -11.33 -5.05 -7.45
CA VAL A 100 -10.00 -4.87 -6.87
C VAL A 100 -9.95 -3.55 -6.10
N TYR A 101 -10.47 -2.50 -6.69
CA TYR A 101 -10.50 -1.21 -6.03
C TYR A 101 -11.32 -1.27 -4.73
N GLY A 102 -12.43 -2.01 -4.77
CA GLY A 102 -13.24 -2.20 -3.57
C GLY A 102 -12.45 -2.86 -2.45
N ARG A 103 -11.61 -3.84 -2.79
CA ARG A 103 -10.77 -4.48 -1.79
C ARG A 103 -9.71 -3.52 -1.25
N VAL A 104 -9.15 -2.68 -2.13
CA VAL A 104 -8.18 -1.66 -1.72
C VAL A 104 -8.83 -0.70 -0.72
N GLN A 105 -10.04 -0.25 -1.02
CA GLN A 105 -10.76 0.64 -0.11
C GLN A 105 -11.00 -0.03 1.24
N GLN A 106 -11.32 -1.29 1.22
CA GLN A 106 -11.54 -2.03 2.44
C GLN A 106 -10.27 -2.13 3.27
N LEU A 107 -9.13 -2.36 2.61
CA LEU A 107 -7.86 -2.44 3.30
C LEU A 107 -7.53 -1.14 4.03
N ASN A 108 -7.86 0.00 3.43
CA ASN A 108 -7.54 1.28 4.04
C ASN A 108 -8.23 1.48 5.39
N SER A 109 -9.26 0.71 5.66
CA SER A 109 -9.93 0.79 6.95
C SER A 109 -9.45 -0.29 7.92
N GLN A 110 -8.49 -1.10 7.53
CA GLN A 110 -7.98 -2.18 8.37
C GLN A 110 -6.47 -2.03 8.52
N GLU A 111 -6.08 -1.22 9.48
CA GLU A 111 -4.69 -0.76 9.56
C GLU A 111 -3.66 -1.89 9.57
N ASN A 112 -3.88 -2.93 10.35
CA ASN A 112 -2.89 -3.99 10.43
C ASN A 112 -2.72 -4.72 9.10
N GLN A 113 -3.82 -4.97 8.43
CA GLN A 113 -3.77 -5.64 7.14
C GLN A 113 -3.21 -4.73 6.06
N LEU A 114 -3.56 -3.45 6.12
CA LEU A 114 -3.01 -2.48 5.19
C LEU A 114 -1.50 -2.40 5.32
N ASN A 115 -1.00 -2.31 6.55
CA ASN A 115 0.44 -2.20 6.76
C ASN A 115 1.17 -3.43 6.25
N LYS A 116 0.59 -4.60 6.45
CA LYS A 116 1.18 -5.83 5.96
C LYS A 116 1.27 -5.84 4.44
N GLN A 117 0.21 -5.43 3.77
CA GLN A 117 0.22 -5.39 2.31
C GLN A 117 1.14 -4.32 1.77
N VAL A 118 1.17 -3.16 2.40
CA VAL A 118 2.08 -2.09 1.97
C VAL A 118 3.52 -2.55 2.12
N PHE A 119 3.85 -3.18 3.23
CA PHE A 119 5.19 -3.68 3.47
C PHE A 119 5.58 -4.70 2.38
N SER A 120 4.66 -5.59 2.06
CA SER A 120 4.89 -6.58 1.02
C SER A 120 5.14 -5.92 -0.34
N LEU A 121 4.35 -4.90 -0.68
CA LEU A 121 4.55 -4.19 -1.94
C LEU A 121 5.91 -3.51 -1.99
N LEU A 122 6.33 -2.91 -0.89
CA LEU A 122 7.60 -2.22 -0.87
C LEU A 122 8.80 -3.16 -0.92
N VAL A 123 8.70 -4.31 -0.28
CA VAL A 123 9.82 -5.23 -0.19
C VAL A 123 9.79 -6.26 -1.32
N LEU A 124 8.63 -6.79 -1.64
CA LEU A 124 8.51 -7.88 -2.60
C LEU A 124 7.90 -7.48 -3.93
N ASN A 125 7.39 -6.26 -4.05
CA ASN A 125 6.71 -5.75 -5.25
C ASN A 125 5.45 -6.55 -5.57
N ARG A 126 4.84 -7.16 -4.59
CA ARG A 126 3.61 -7.92 -4.80
C ARG A 126 2.83 -7.99 -3.49
N PHE A 127 1.55 -8.28 -3.61
CA PHE A 127 0.73 -8.45 -2.44
C PHE A 127 1.08 -9.75 -1.73
N TYR A 128 0.89 -9.72 -0.43
CA TYR A 128 1.04 -10.90 0.40
C TYR A 128 -0.26 -11.70 0.32
N PRO A 129 -0.19 -13.00 0.12
CA PRO A 129 -1.43 -13.79 0.03
C PRO A 129 -2.24 -13.65 1.31
N ASP A 130 -3.47 -13.17 1.16
CA ASP A 130 -4.35 -12.96 2.29
C ASP A 130 -5.44 -14.01 2.23
N ALA A 131 -5.42 -14.91 3.17
CA ALA A 131 -6.40 -15.97 3.21
C ALA A 131 -7.75 -15.53 3.73
N GLY A 132 -7.84 -14.30 4.08
CA GLY A 132 -9.12 -13.77 4.55
C GLY A 132 -9.38 -14.13 5.94
N THR A 133 -9.28 -15.36 6.23
CA THR A 133 -9.54 -15.70 7.51
C THR A 133 -8.36 -15.93 8.23
N ASP A 134 -7.55 -15.84 7.80
CA ASP A 134 -6.51 -16.09 8.32
C ASP A 134 -6.15 -15.84 9.37
N GLY A 135 -6.15 -15.28 9.55
CA GLY A 135 -5.81 -15.09 10.67
C GLY A 135 -5.98 -16.18 11.36
N SER A 136 -6.88 -16.66 11.05
CA SER A 136 -7.12 -17.59 11.74
C SER A 136 -6.14 -18.45 11.72
N ASN A 137 -5.75 -18.72 11.06
CA ASN A 137 -4.98 -19.55 11.07
C ASN A 137 -3.89 -19.16 11.38
N GLY A 138 -3.92 -18.47 11.77
CA GLY A 138 -2.94 -18.13 12.23
C GLY A 138 -2.18 -18.15 11.61
N GLY A 139 -2.67 -18.20 11.36
CA GLY A 139 -2.09 -18.09 10.92
C GLY A 139 -1.58 -17.93 10.65
#